data_292e2bc316abd819398a20ffb7e44841
#
_entry.id   292e2bc316abd819398a20ffb7e44841
#
_cell.length_a   1.000
_cell.length_b   1.000
_cell.length_c   1.000
_cell.angle_alpha   90.00
_cell.angle_beta   90.00
_cell.angle_gamma   90.00
#
_symmetry.space_group_name_H-M   'P 1'
#
loop_
_entity.id
_entity.type
_entity.pdbx_description
1 polymer ?
#
loop_
_entity_poly.entity_id
_entity_poly.type
_entity_poly.pdbx_seq_one_letter_code
_entity_poly.pdbx_strand_id
1 'polypeptide(L)'
;FEIEDAWQIIETGQPMPARNADSHDVLGTFQIVASRREMRRTPTSSDDLIELLQDRHRIMMAARPDRNPGMFKMQNNHAGDSHFVDCMLVRGTLRKGYEFYQALEHPFAKALFMLFMVSEVHPFNDGNGRISRIMMNAELVAADQSKIIIPTVFREDYLNALRRLTRKGD
;
A
#
# COMPACT_ATOMS: atom_id res chain seq x y z
N PHE A 1 13.55 3.16 12.30
CA PHE A 1 14.42 4.21 11.78
C PHE A 1 14.03 5.56 12.38
N GLU A 2 15.02 6.33 12.76
CA GLU A 2 14.83 7.77 12.94
C GLU A 2 14.74 8.45 11.56
N ILE A 3 14.30 9.70 11.53
CA ILE A 3 14.15 10.44 10.25
C ILE A 3 15.51 10.62 9.57
N GLU A 4 16.55 10.84 10.36
CA GLU A 4 17.93 11.01 9.91
C GLU A 4 18.48 9.76 9.23
N ASP A 5 18.18 8.58 9.78
CA ASP A 5 18.54 7.29 9.17
C ASP A 5 17.90 7.12 7.79
N ALA A 6 16.60 7.39 7.72
CA ALA A 6 15.86 7.28 6.46
C ALA A 6 16.36 8.29 5.42
N TRP A 7 16.69 9.50 5.85
CA TRP A 7 17.28 10.54 4.99
C TRP A 7 18.64 10.11 4.45
N GLN A 8 19.54 9.62 5.32
CA GLN A 8 20.85 9.13 4.93
C GLN A 8 20.75 7.99 3.90
N ILE A 9 19.84 7.02 4.13
CA ILE A 9 19.61 5.90 3.21
C ILE A 9 19.17 6.42 1.83
N ILE A 10 18.26 7.38 1.79
CA ILE A 10 17.74 7.95 0.55
C ILE A 10 18.83 8.75 -0.19
N GLU A 11 19.56 9.59 0.52
CA GLU A 11 20.58 10.49 -0.06
C GLU A 11 21.78 9.71 -0.61
N THR A 12 22.23 8.70 0.13
CA THR A 12 23.41 7.89 -0.28
C THR A 12 23.05 6.73 -1.21
N GLY A 13 21.79 6.29 -1.23
CA GLY A 13 21.36 5.06 -1.89
C GLY A 13 21.94 3.80 -1.25
N GLN A 14 22.54 3.90 -0.04
CA GLN A 14 23.22 2.79 0.61
C GLN A 14 22.40 2.27 1.80
N PRO A 15 22.17 0.96 1.87
CA PRO A 15 21.49 0.37 3.02
C PRO A 15 22.40 0.40 4.27
N MET A 16 21.82 0.59 5.44
CA MET A 16 22.49 0.46 6.71
C MET A 16 22.78 -1.02 7.02
N PRO A 17 24.02 -1.44 7.29
CA PRO A 17 24.36 -2.86 7.50
C PRO A 17 23.54 -3.55 8.60
N ALA A 18 23.30 -2.86 9.72
CA ALA A 18 22.55 -3.40 10.85
C ALA A 18 21.05 -3.61 10.57
N ARG A 19 20.49 -2.93 9.56
CA ARG A 19 19.06 -2.98 9.18
C ARG A 19 18.91 -3.03 7.64
N ASN A 20 19.65 -3.91 7.02
CA ASN A 20 19.78 -3.98 5.56
C ASN A 20 18.42 -4.12 4.85
N ALA A 21 17.61 -5.12 5.23
CA ALA A 21 16.32 -5.34 4.59
C ALA A 21 15.35 -4.17 4.78
N ASP A 22 15.32 -3.57 5.99
CA ASP A 22 14.48 -2.39 6.25
C ASP A 22 14.94 -1.17 5.44
N SER A 23 16.26 -1.01 5.25
CA SER A 23 16.83 0.06 4.42
C SER A 23 16.44 -0.08 2.95
N HIS A 24 16.44 -1.30 2.44
CA HIS A 24 15.95 -1.58 1.09
C HIS A 24 14.45 -1.31 0.96
N ASP A 25 13.65 -1.59 1.99
CA ASP A 25 12.22 -1.24 2.01
C ASP A 25 12.02 0.29 1.91
N VAL A 26 12.89 1.09 2.57
CA VAL A 26 12.89 2.56 2.45
C VAL A 26 13.22 2.96 1.02
N LEU A 27 14.32 2.43 0.44
CA LEU A 27 14.74 2.73 -0.93
C LEU A 27 13.68 2.34 -1.97
N GLY A 28 13.11 1.13 -1.87
CA GLY A 28 12.06 0.67 -2.78
C GLY A 28 10.78 1.51 -2.68
N THR A 29 10.40 1.91 -1.45
CA THR A 29 9.29 2.83 -1.26
C THR A 29 9.60 4.20 -1.88
N PHE A 30 10.79 4.75 -1.62
CA PHE A 30 11.23 6.03 -2.15
C PHE A 30 11.27 6.03 -3.67
N GLN A 31 11.78 4.97 -4.30
CA GLN A 31 11.80 4.80 -5.76
C GLN A 31 10.43 5.00 -6.39
N ILE A 32 9.37 4.47 -5.76
CA ILE A 32 7.99 4.62 -6.23
C ILE A 32 7.49 6.05 -5.98
N VAL A 33 7.58 6.53 -4.73
CA VAL A 33 6.93 7.80 -4.35
C VAL A 33 7.64 9.03 -4.89
N ALA A 34 8.92 8.95 -5.20
CA ALA A 34 9.69 10.02 -5.84
C ALA A 34 9.46 10.11 -7.37
N SER A 35 9.05 9.01 -7.99
CA SER A 35 8.77 8.98 -9.43
C SER A 35 7.41 9.62 -9.73
N ARG A 36 7.43 10.83 -10.32
CA ARG A 36 6.18 11.49 -10.75
C ARG A 36 5.41 10.65 -11.76
N ARG A 37 6.10 9.95 -12.65
CA ARG A 37 5.49 9.07 -13.65
C ARG A 37 4.76 7.92 -12.97
N GLU A 38 5.41 7.26 -12.00
CA GLU A 38 4.85 6.12 -11.29
C GLU A 38 3.66 6.54 -10.41
N MET A 39 3.79 7.67 -9.71
CA MET A 39 2.72 8.19 -8.85
C MET A 39 1.52 8.76 -9.62
N ARG A 40 1.61 8.94 -10.94
CA ARG A 40 0.46 9.30 -11.79
C ARG A 40 -0.25 8.08 -12.41
N ARG A 41 0.28 6.88 -12.20
CA ARG A 41 -0.38 5.64 -12.66
C ARG A 41 -1.49 5.25 -11.69
N THR A 42 -2.72 5.33 -12.15
CA THR A 42 -3.93 4.81 -11.47
C THR A 42 -4.53 3.70 -12.31
N PRO A 43 -5.25 2.75 -11.70
CA PRO A 43 -5.76 1.60 -12.44
C PRO A 43 -6.84 1.99 -13.46
N THR A 44 -6.74 1.44 -14.66
CA THR A 44 -7.67 1.65 -15.78
C THR A 44 -8.62 0.47 -15.99
N SER A 45 -8.33 -0.67 -15.35
CA SER A 45 -9.16 -1.86 -15.30
C SER A 45 -8.92 -2.65 -14.01
N SER A 46 -9.74 -3.64 -13.73
CA SER A 46 -9.55 -4.53 -12.58
C SER A 46 -8.27 -5.36 -12.69
N ASP A 47 -7.86 -5.75 -13.89
CA ASP A 47 -6.63 -6.48 -14.10
C ASP A 47 -5.41 -5.55 -13.99
N ASP A 48 -5.50 -4.32 -14.50
CA ASP A 48 -4.49 -3.29 -14.31
C ASP A 48 -4.31 -2.92 -12.82
N LEU A 49 -5.39 -2.89 -12.03
CA LEU A 49 -5.29 -2.75 -10.56
C LEU A 49 -4.44 -3.86 -9.93
N ILE A 50 -4.70 -5.10 -10.33
CA ILE A 50 -3.97 -6.27 -9.83
C ILE A 50 -2.48 -6.19 -10.21
N GLU A 51 -2.18 -5.89 -11.47
CA GLU A 51 -0.82 -5.75 -11.98
C GLU A 51 -0.09 -4.60 -11.28
N LEU A 52 -0.72 -3.44 -11.15
CA LEU A 52 -0.17 -2.27 -10.51
C LEU A 52 0.18 -2.52 -9.02
N LEU A 53 -0.70 -3.21 -8.29
CA LEU A 53 -0.43 -3.64 -6.92
C LEU A 53 0.78 -4.58 -6.85
N GLN A 54 0.84 -5.57 -7.73
CA GLN A 54 1.91 -6.56 -7.76
C GLN A 54 3.26 -5.92 -8.16
N ASP A 55 3.28 -5.02 -9.14
CA ASP A 55 4.48 -4.33 -9.58
C ASP A 55 5.05 -3.41 -8.50
N ARG A 56 4.22 -2.57 -7.91
CA ARG A 56 4.63 -1.70 -6.81
C ARG A 56 5.13 -2.48 -5.60
N HIS A 57 4.43 -3.55 -5.26
CA HIS A 57 4.86 -4.42 -4.15
C HIS A 57 6.19 -5.10 -4.46
N ARG A 58 6.42 -5.54 -5.71
CA ARG A 58 7.68 -6.16 -6.14
C ARG A 58 8.86 -5.21 -5.98
N ILE A 59 8.70 -3.94 -6.38
CA ILE A 59 9.73 -2.90 -6.23
C ILE A 59 9.99 -2.63 -4.75
N MET A 60 8.94 -2.39 -3.98
CA MET A 60 9.02 -2.02 -2.57
C MET A 60 9.66 -3.10 -1.70
N MET A 61 9.38 -4.38 -2.00
CA MET A 61 9.79 -5.53 -1.20
C MET A 61 10.94 -6.34 -1.84
N ALA A 62 11.63 -5.79 -2.83
CA ALA A 62 12.63 -6.52 -3.63
C ALA A 62 13.71 -7.23 -2.80
N ALA A 63 14.11 -6.67 -1.64
CA ALA A 63 15.12 -7.24 -0.76
C ALA A 63 14.57 -8.26 0.26
N ARG A 64 13.29 -8.61 0.18
CA ARG A 64 12.66 -9.59 1.08
C ARG A 64 12.09 -10.78 0.30
N PRO A 65 12.94 -11.65 -0.27
CA PRO A 65 12.48 -12.79 -1.06
C PRO A 65 11.58 -13.75 -0.28
N ASP A 66 11.78 -13.84 1.04
CA ASP A 66 10.95 -14.62 1.98
C ASP A 66 9.50 -14.10 2.09
N ARG A 67 9.23 -12.89 1.67
CA ARG A 67 7.90 -12.27 1.64
C ARG A 67 7.21 -12.34 0.29
N ASN A 68 7.80 -13.03 -0.69
CA ASN A 68 7.27 -13.21 -2.06
C ASN A 68 6.91 -11.88 -2.74
N PRO A 69 7.91 -11.00 -3.05
CA PRO A 69 7.67 -9.71 -3.68
C PRO A 69 6.80 -9.79 -4.95
N GLY A 70 5.71 -9.02 -4.99
CA GLY A 70 4.79 -8.99 -6.12
C GLY A 70 3.81 -10.16 -6.20
N MET A 71 3.85 -11.10 -5.28
CA MET A 71 2.92 -12.23 -5.25
C MET A 71 1.87 -12.05 -4.14
N PHE A 72 0.62 -12.30 -4.46
CA PHE A 72 -0.43 -12.32 -3.45
C PHE A 72 -0.23 -13.48 -2.48
N LYS A 73 -0.70 -13.30 -1.26
CA LYS A 73 -0.64 -14.29 -0.19
C LYS A 73 -1.28 -15.62 -0.61
N MET A 74 -0.67 -16.72 -0.21
CA MET A 74 -1.17 -18.08 -0.43
C MET A 74 -1.76 -18.71 0.84
N GLN A 75 -1.66 -18.00 1.97
CA GLN A 75 -2.22 -18.38 3.26
C GLN A 75 -2.94 -17.19 3.86
N ASN A 76 -3.95 -17.48 4.69
CA ASN A 76 -4.69 -16.42 5.38
C ASN A 76 -3.78 -15.72 6.39
N ASN A 77 -3.90 -14.41 6.46
CA ASN A 77 -3.16 -13.57 7.39
C ASN A 77 -4.11 -12.83 8.35
N HIS A 78 -3.57 -12.42 9.47
CA HIS A 78 -4.28 -11.65 10.49
C HIS A 78 -3.33 -10.63 11.14
N ALA A 79 -3.89 -9.62 11.78
CA ALA A 79 -3.16 -8.66 12.62
C ALA A 79 -3.92 -8.48 13.94
N GLY A 80 -3.40 -9.07 15.03
CA GLY A 80 -4.16 -9.23 16.27
C GLY A 80 -5.45 -10.00 15.98
N ASP A 81 -6.59 -9.46 16.39
CA ASP A 81 -7.93 -10.04 16.16
C ASP A 81 -8.51 -9.72 14.78
N SER A 82 -7.78 -9.02 13.92
CA SER A 82 -8.23 -8.68 12.57
C SER A 82 -7.93 -9.81 11.61
N HIS A 83 -8.96 -10.47 11.11
CA HIS A 83 -8.86 -11.42 10.01
C HIS A 83 -9.11 -10.68 8.69
N PHE A 84 -8.20 -10.83 7.73
CA PHE A 84 -8.31 -10.22 6.41
C PHE A 84 -8.99 -11.17 5.41
N VAL A 85 -9.26 -10.68 4.20
CA VAL A 85 -9.86 -11.47 3.13
C VAL A 85 -9.10 -12.78 2.92
N ASP A 86 -9.84 -13.89 2.76
CA ASP A 86 -9.27 -15.21 2.46
C ASP A 86 -8.36 -15.15 1.23
N CYS A 87 -7.23 -15.85 1.29
CA CYS A 87 -6.22 -15.83 0.22
C CYS A 87 -6.78 -16.24 -1.15
N MET A 88 -7.73 -17.16 -1.18
CA MET A 88 -8.39 -17.60 -2.42
C MET A 88 -9.33 -16.54 -3.00
N LEU A 89 -9.80 -15.62 -2.19
CA LEU A 89 -10.77 -14.58 -2.57
C LEU A 89 -10.10 -13.24 -2.95
N VAL A 90 -8.80 -13.08 -2.70
CA VAL A 90 -8.08 -11.81 -2.93
C VAL A 90 -8.35 -11.23 -4.31
N ARG A 91 -8.14 -12.01 -5.37
CA ARG A 91 -8.33 -11.51 -6.75
C ARG A 91 -9.79 -11.14 -7.05
N GLY A 92 -10.73 -11.96 -6.60
CA GLY A 92 -12.16 -11.71 -6.78
C GLY A 92 -12.62 -10.45 -6.05
N THR A 93 -12.15 -10.28 -4.81
CA THR A 93 -12.46 -9.10 -3.99
C THR A 93 -11.87 -7.81 -4.59
N LEU A 94 -10.63 -7.86 -5.10
CA LEU A 94 -10.02 -6.70 -5.78
C LEU A 94 -10.78 -6.33 -7.05
N ARG A 95 -11.20 -7.31 -7.86
CA ARG A 95 -12.02 -7.06 -9.05
C ARG A 95 -13.35 -6.43 -8.68
N LYS A 96 -14.02 -6.98 -7.66
CA LYS A 96 -15.28 -6.40 -7.18
C LYS A 96 -15.09 -5.00 -6.59
N GLY A 97 -14.02 -4.79 -5.85
CA GLY A 97 -13.64 -3.47 -5.34
C GLY A 97 -13.41 -2.46 -6.45
N TYR A 98 -12.82 -2.89 -7.58
CA TYR A 98 -12.62 -2.01 -8.73
C TYR A 98 -13.95 -1.52 -9.34
N GLU A 99 -15.02 -2.33 -9.34
CA GLU A 99 -16.35 -1.88 -9.79
C GLU A 99 -16.87 -0.71 -8.94
N PHE A 100 -16.65 -0.74 -7.61
CA PHE A 100 -17.02 0.38 -6.75
C PHE A 100 -16.09 1.59 -6.95
N TYR A 101 -14.78 1.35 -7.10
CA TYR A 101 -13.80 2.40 -7.35
C TYR A 101 -14.10 3.20 -8.63
N GLN A 102 -14.44 2.54 -9.71
CA GLN A 102 -14.72 3.22 -10.99
C GLN A 102 -15.99 4.07 -10.95
N ALA A 103 -16.93 3.78 -10.05
CA ALA A 103 -18.13 4.56 -9.83
C ALA A 103 -17.88 5.85 -9.01
N LEU A 104 -16.71 6.00 -8.39
CA LEU A 104 -16.35 7.20 -7.65
C LEU A 104 -15.84 8.27 -8.62
N GLU A 105 -16.34 9.50 -8.47
CA GLU A 105 -15.92 10.64 -9.30
C GLU A 105 -14.86 11.50 -8.60
N HIS A 106 -15.02 11.73 -7.28
CA HIS A 106 -14.17 12.64 -6.54
C HIS A 106 -12.79 12.02 -6.25
N PRO A 107 -11.66 12.70 -6.61
CA PRO A 107 -10.30 12.15 -6.43
C PRO A 107 -9.99 11.73 -5.01
N PHE A 108 -10.41 12.52 -4.02
CA PHE A 108 -10.19 12.20 -2.61
C PHE A 108 -10.98 10.96 -2.18
N ALA A 109 -12.20 10.76 -2.70
CA ALA A 109 -12.97 9.54 -2.45
C ALA A 109 -12.28 8.31 -3.05
N LYS A 110 -11.74 8.42 -4.28
CA LYS A 110 -10.91 7.36 -4.89
C LYS A 110 -9.68 7.03 -4.04
N ALA A 111 -8.98 8.06 -3.59
CA ALA A 111 -7.80 7.90 -2.74
C ALA A 111 -8.12 7.17 -1.42
N LEU A 112 -9.16 7.60 -0.71
CA LEU A 112 -9.60 6.94 0.53
C LEU A 112 -10.08 5.51 0.28
N PHE A 113 -10.81 5.28 -0.81
CA PHE A 113 -11.29 3.95 -1.16
C PHE A 113 -10.13 3.01 -1.47
N MET A 114 -9.09 3.46 -2.20
CA MET A 114 -7.88 2.66 -2.44
C MET A 114 -7.16 2.32 -1.14
N LEU A 115 -7.00 3.30 -0.25
CA LEU A 115 -6.41 3.08 1.07
C LEU A 115 -7.18 2.00 1.84
N PHE A 116 -8.49 2.14 1.91
CA PHE A 116 -9.39 1.23 2.61
C PHE A 116 -9.35 -0.17 1.98
N MET A 117 -9.64 -0.27 0.68
CA MET A 117 -9.74 -1.56 -0.03
C MET A 117 -8.46 -2.38 0.10
N VAL A 118 -7.29 -1.77 -0.14
CA VAL A 118 -6.01 -2.50 -0.06
C VAL A 118 -5.66 -2.89 1.36
N SER A 119 -6.01 -2.03 2.35
CA SER A 119 -5.80 -2.36 3.77
C SER A 119 -6.67 -3.54 4.22
N GLU A 120 -7.92 -3.62 3.76
CA GLU A 120 -8.88 -4.65 4.16
C GLU A 120 -8.69 -5.98 3.43
N VAL A 121 -8.42 -5.94 2.12
CA VAL A 121 -8.09 -7.14 1.36
C VAL A 121 -6.78 -7.75 1.85
N HIS A 122 -5.83 -6.91 2.25
CA HIS A 122 -4.52 -7.31 2.79
C HIS A 122 -3.86 -8.36 1.89
N PRO A 123 -3.64 -8.03 0.60
CA PRO A 123 -3.38 -9.04 -0.43
C PRO A 123 -2.01 -9.71 -0.34
N PHE A 124 -1.05 -9.16 0.38
CA PHE A 124 0.32 -9.66 0.45
C PHE A 124 0.68 -10.24 1.82
N ASN A 125 1.79 -10.96 1.91
CA ASN A 125 2.30 -11.49 3.17
C ASN A 125 2.82 -10.39 4.12
N ASP A 126 3.32 -9.28 3.57
CA ASP A 126 3.81 -8.11 4.30
C ASP A 126 3.67 -6.87 3.41
N GLY A 127 3.95 -5.67 3.94
CA GLY A 127 3.96 -4.42 3.19
C GLY A 127 2.59 -3.83 2.83
N ASN A 128 1.47 -4.46 3.22
CA ASN A 128 0.12 -4.03 2.85
C ASN A 128 -0.20 -2.58 3.26
N GLY A 129 0.21 -2.17 4.46
CA GLY A 129 -0.01 -0.80 4.92
C GLY A 129 0.81 0.23 4.14
N ARG A 130 2.00 -0.12 3.64
CA ARG A 130 2.81 0.75 2.78
C ARG A 130 2.18 0.87 1.39
N ILE A 131 1.83 -0.26 0.78
CA ILE A 131 1.25 -0.28 -0.55
C ILE A 131 -0.12 0.41 -0.58
N SER A 132 -0.95 0.28 0.46
CA SER A 132 -2.24 0.98 0.54
C SER A 132 -2.08 2.51 0.53
N ARG A 133 -1.09 3.04 1.27
CA ARG A 133 -0.76 4.47 1.27
C ARG A 133 -0.13 4.96 -0.04
N ILE A 134 0.65 4.11 -0.72
CA ILE A 134 1.17 4.42 -2.06
C ILE A 134 0.01 4.54 -3.05
N MET A 135 -0.93 3.59 -3.04
CA MET A 135 -2.11 3.61 -3.92
C MET A 135 -2.98 4.83 -3.65
N MET A 136 -3.26 5.15 -2.38
CA MET A 136 -3.96 6.37 -2.00
C MET A 136 -3.31 7.63 -2.58
N ASN A 137 -2.00 7.76 -2.38
CA ASN A 137 -1.27 8.95 -2.83
C ASN A 137 -1.14 9.02 -4.36
N ALA A 138 -1.16 7.89 -5.06
CA ALA A 138 -1.18 7.89 -6.52
C ALA A 138 -2.46 8.52 -7.06
N GLU A 139 -3.62 8.25 -6.47
CA GLU A 139 -4.89 8.89 -6.85
C GLU A 139 -4.83 10.41 -6.66
N LEU A 140 -4.26 10.87 -5.55
CA LEU A 140 -4.11 12.31 -5.29
C LEU A 140 -3.17 12.97 -6.29
N VAL A 141 -2.01 12.36 -6.55
CA VAL A 141 -1.02 12.90 -7.50
C VAL A 141 -1.53 12.89 -8.93
N ALA A 142 -2.28 11.86 -9.33
CA ALA A 142 -2.93 11.79 -10.65
C ALA A 142 -3.93 12.94 -10.86
N ALA A 143 -4.56 13.41 -9.78
CA ALA A 143 -5.48 14.54 -9.75
C ALA A 143 -4.80 15.88 -9.44
N ASP A 144 -3.47 15.98 -9.55
CA ASP A 144 -2.67 17.17 -9.23
C ASP A 144 -2.83 17.67 -7.79
N GLN A 145 -3.19 16.78 -6.86
CA GLN A 145 -3.29 17.07 -5.44
C GLN A 145 -2.02 16.68 -4.68
N SER A 146 -1.83 17.29 -3.50
CA SER A 146 -0.70 16.98 -2.61
C SER A 146 -0.83 15.59 -2.01
N LYS A 147 0.30 14.94 -1.79
CA LYS A 147 0.37 13.67 -1.06
C LYS A 147 -0.02 13.88 0.41
N ILE A 148 -0.67 12.85 0.97
CA ILE A 148 -0.98 12.79 2.40
C ILE A 148 0.02 11.87 3.09
N ILE A 149 0.63 12.37 4.16
CA ILE A 149 1.46 11.59 5.07
C ILE A 149 0.63 11.34 6.34
N ILE A 150 0.54 10.09 6.75
CA ILE A 150 -0.08 9.71 8.03
C ILE A 150 1.06 9.56 9.04
N PRO A 151 1.27 10.52 9.94
CA PRO A 151 2.33 10.45 10.93
C PRO A 151 2.13 9.29 11.92
N THR A 152 3.22 8.74 12.42
CA THR A 152 3.19 7.62 13.37
C THR A 152 2.40 7.94 14.64
N VAL A 153 2.38 9.20 15.06
CA VAL A 153 1.61 9.66 16.23
C VAL A 153 0.11 9.41 16.07
N PHE A 154 -0.43 9.42 14.85
CA PHE A 154 -1.84 9.14 14.55
C PHE A 154 -2.10 7.68 14.14
N ARG A 155 -1.12 6.78 14.31
CA ARG A 155 -1.23 5.40 13.86
C ARG A 155 -2.42 4.67 14.48
N GLU A 156 -2.62 4.83 15.79
CA GLU A 156 -3.72 4.16 16.49
C GLU A 156 -5.09 4.70 16.08
N ASP A 157 -5.22 6.01 15.91
CA ASP A 157 -6.46 6.64 15.42
C ASP A 157 -6.80 6.15 14.01
N TYR A 158 -5.81 6.09 13.14
CA TYR A 158 -5.94 5.56 11.78
C TYR A 158 -6.39 4.09 11.77
N LEU A 159 -5.75 3.22 12.56
CA LEU A 159 -6.11 1.81 12.64
C LEU A 159 -7.50 1.62 13.25
N ASN A 160 -7.87 2.44 14.25
CA ASN A 160 -9.20 2.40 14.85
C ASN A 160 -10.28 2.85 13.87
N ALA A 161 -10.01 3.88 13.04
CA ALA A 161 -10.92 4.31 11.99
C ALA A 161 -11.17 3.19 10.96
N LEU A 162 -10.11 2.51 10.49
CA LEU A 162 -10.25 1.35 9.59
C LEU A 162 -11.09 0.24 10.23
N ARG A 163 -10.80 -0.11 11.50
CA ARG A 163 -11.55 -1.16 12.22
C ARG A 163 -13.04 -0.84 12.39
N ARG A 164 -13.39 0.43 12.59
CA ARG A 164 -14.78 0.85 12.68
C ARG A 164 -15.53 0.64 11.37
N LEU A 165 -14.91 1.01 10.25
CA LEU A 165 -15.51 0.82 8.93
C LEU A 165 -15.81 -0.64 8.61
N THR A 166 -14.95 -1.57 9.05
CA THR A 166 -15.08 -3.00 8.69
C THR A 166 -15.88 -3.82 9.68
N ARG A 167 -15.86 -3.48 10.97
CA ARG A 167 -16.38 -4.37 12.01
C ARG A 167 -17.66 -3.88 12.66
N LYS A 168 -17.92 -2.58 12.63
CA LYS A 168 -19.09 -2.00 13.32
C LYS A 168 -20.16 -1.48 12.39
N GLY A 169 -19.85 -1.32 11.09
CA GLY A 169 -20.82 -0.80 10.12
C GLY A 169 -21.32 0.61 10.43
N ASP A 170 -20.52 1.39 11.18
CA ASP A 170 -20.84 2.77 11.61
C ASP A 170 -20.28 3.80 10.63
#